data_0d0c343e895ed0efab29f91d650dd29e
#
_entry.id   0d0c343e895ed0efab29f91d650dd29e
#
_cell.length_a   1.000
_cell.length_b   1.000
_cell.length_c   1.000
_cell.angle_alpha   90.00
_cell.angle_beta   90.00
_cell.angle_gamma   90.00
#
_symmetry.space_group_name_H-M   'P 1'
#
loop_
_entity.id
_entity.type
_entity.pdbx_description
1 polymer ?
#
loop_
_entity_poly.entity_id
_entity_poly.type
_entity_poly.pdbx_seq_one_letter_code
_entity_poly.pdbx_strand_id
1 'polypeptide(L)'
;MSVILPGSYDPVTLGHLEVIKRASREFDEVYVVIFTNPNKKYKFSLDDRMSMLLLATEGLDNVLVSYSNGLVIDYMRDHGIEKIVKGYRTDADLPWEYEQAEWNLKHGGYETELWKCESGFESISSTAVREALDSGDSIDALVVREVAEYISRIS
;
A
#
# COMPACT_ATOMS: atom_id res chain seq x y z
N MET A 1 -13.14 0.31 14.83
CA MET A 1 -11.70 -0.01 14.90
C MET A 1 -10.98 0.68 13.77
N SER A 2 -9.84 1.27 14.06
CA SER A 2 -8.96 1.89 13.06
C SER A 2 -7.83 0.95 12.68
N VAL A 3 -7.47 0.95 11.41
CA VAL A 3 -6.39 0.09 10.87
C VAL A 3 -5.44 0.90 10.01
N ILE A 4 -4.21 0.41 9.88
CA ILE A 4 -3.20 0.98 9.01
C ILE A 4 -2.83 -0.04 7.92
N LEU A 5 -2.71 0.47 6.70
CA LEU A 5 -2.20 -0.28 5.55
C LEU A 5 -0.89 0.37 5.11
N PRO A 6 0.23 -0.07 5.69
CA PRO A 6 1.53 0.52 5.37
C PRO A 6 2.12 -0.05 4.09
N GLY A 7 2.88 0.76 3.38
CA GLY A 7 3.59 0.32 2.19
C GLY A 7 4.39 1.42 1.53
N SER A 8 5.14 1.08 0.50
CA SER A 8 5.88 2.07 -0.30
C SER A 8 5.00 2.72 -1.37
N TYR A 9 4.03 1.99 -1.89
CA TYR A 9 3.10 2.46 -2.93
C TYR A 9 3.82 3.15 -4.10
N ASP A 10 4.65 2.40 -4.80
CA ASP A 10 5.55 2.93 -5.82
C ASP A 10 5.38 2.25 -7.19
N PRO A 11 4.24 2.43 -7.85
CA PRO A 11 3.04 3.15 -7.47
C PRO A 11 1.98 2.26 -6.80
N VAL A 12 0.86 2.86 -6.39
CA VAL A 12 -0.34 2.12 -5.99
C VAL A 12 -0.88 1.33 -7.17
N THR A 13 -1.31 0.10 -6.92
CA THR A 13 -1.81 -0.83 -7.95
C THR A 13 -3.25 -1.26 -7.68
N LEU A 14 -3.83 -1.98 -8.63
CA LEU A 14 -5.15 -2.61 -8.42
C LEU A 14 -5.14 -3.59 -7.25
N GLY A 15 -4.02 -4.27 -7.01
CA GLY A 15 -3.88 -5.16 -5.85
C GLY A 15 -3.95 -4.42 -4.52
N HIS A 16 -3.24 -3.31 -4.41
CA HIS A 16 -3.33 -2.44 -3.23
C HIS A 16 -4.76 -1.94 -3.03
N LEU A 17 -5.38 -1.48 -4.11
CA LEU A 17 -6.72 -0.89 -4.04
C LEU A 17 -7.77 -1.90 -3.61
N GLU A 18 -7.64 -3.16 -4.01
CA GLU A 18 -8.52 -4.24 -3.55
C GLU A 18 -8.50 -4.35 -2.02
N VAL A 19 -7.31 -4.39 -1.44
CA VAL A 19 -7.14 -4.47 0.02
C VAL A 19 -7.69 -3.21 0.70
N ILE A 20 -7.39 -2.05 0.15
CA ILE A 20 -7.88 -0.76 0.68
C ILE A 20 -9.41 -0.72 0.68
N LYS A 21 -10.04 -1.12 -0.41
CA LYS A 21 -11.50 -1.14 -0.52
C LYS A 21 -12.14 -2.12 0.47
N ARG A 22 -11.55 -3.29 0.62
CA ARG A 22 -12.01 -4.26 1.61
C ARG A 22 -11.90 -3.70 3.02
N ALA A 23 -10.76 -3.12 3.37
CA ALA A 23 -10.56 -2.51 4.68
C ALA A 23 -11.57 -1.37 4.92
N SER A 24 -11.84 -0.56 3.91
CA SER A 24 -12.80 0.52 3.97
C SER A 24 -14.21 0.03 4.32
N ARG A 25 -14.57 -1.17 3.88
CA ARG A 25 -15.88 -1.77 4.20
C ARG A 25 -15.92 -2.43 5.58
N GLU A 26 -14.80 -2.92 6.07
CA GLU A 26 -14.75 -3.71 7.31
C GLU A 26 -14.38 -2.91 8.56
N PHE A 27 -13.75 -1.74 8.40
CA PHE A 27 -13.25 -0.94 9.51
C PHE A 27 -13.77 0.50 9.44
N ASP A 28 -13.80 1.16 10.58
CA ASP A 28 -14.33 2.53 10.70
C ASP A 28 -13.42 3.57 10.06
N GLU A 29 -12.11 3.42 10.26
CA GLU A 29 -11.11 4.33 9.72
C GLU A 29 -9.94 3.51 9.17
N VAL A 30 -9.50 3.87 7.97
CA VAL A 30 -8.41 3.19 7.28
C VAL A 30 -7.32 4.21 6.96
N TYR A 31 -6.15 4.02 7.56
CA TYR A 31 -4.98 4.86 7.33
C TYR A 31 -4.09 4.16 6.29
N VAL A 32 -4.03 4.71 5.10
CA VAL A 32 -3.12 4.24 4.04
C VAL A 32 -1.89 5.13 4.08
N VAL A 33 -0.78 4.59 4.56
CA VAL A 33 0.39 5.39 4.90
C VAL A 33 1.59 4.93 4.08
N ILE A 34 2.18 5.87 3.35
CA ILE A 34 3.42 5.63 2.62
C ILE A 34 4.58 5.75 3.60
N PHE A 35 5.26 4.62 3.84
CA PHE A 35 6.51 4.62 4.61
C PHE A 35 7.66 4.74 3.64
N THR A 36 8.38 5.84 3.75
CA THR A 36 9.49 6.17 2.86
C THR A 36 10.81 6.09 3.62
N ASN A 37 11.84 5.55 2.97
CA ASN A 37 13.18 5.45 3.52
C ASN A 37 14.11 6.31 2.66
N PRO A 38 14.74 7.37 3.21
CA PRO A 38 15.60 8.25 2.44
C PRO A 38 16.83 7.54 1.85
N ASN A 39 17.18 6.36 2.38
CA ASN A 39 18.30 5.56 1.87
C ASN A 39 17.90 4.61 0.76
N LYS A 40 16.61 4.52 0.44
CA LYS A 40 16.07 3.65 -0.61
C LYS A 40 15.72 4.47 -1.83
N LYS A 41 15.95 3.91 -3.02
CA LYS A 41 15.54 4.54 -4.28
C LYS A 41 14.14 4.09 -4.66
N TYR A 42 13.33 5.06 -5.08
CA TYR A 42 11.97 4.80 -5.58
C TYR A 42 11.88 5.27 -7.03
N LYS A 43 10.97 4.67 -7.80
CA LYS A 43 10.71 5.12 -9.16
C LYS A 43 10.05 6.49 -9.18
N PHE A 44 9.07 6.69 -8.29
CA PHE A 44 8.32 7.94 -8.20
C PHE A 44 8.71 8.71 -6.93
N SER A 45 8.67 10.04 -7.03
CA SER A 45 8.86 10.90 -5.87
C SER A 45 7.77 10.65 -4.82
N LEU A 46 8.00 11.07 -3.59
CA LEU A 46 6.99 10.99 -2.55
C LEU A 46 5.72 11.75 -2.95
N ASP A 47 5.88 12.95 -3.52
CA ASP A 47 4.74 13.76 -3.97
C ASP A 47 3.92 13.04 -5.04
N ASP A 48 4.57 12.40 -6.00
CA ASP A 48 3.89 11.64 -7.05
C ASP A 48 3.18 10.42 -6.48
N ARG A 49 3.84 9.69 -5.57
CA ARG A 49 3.23 8.53 -4.92
C ARG A 49 1.99 8.91 -4.11
N MET A 50 2.07 10.03 -3.38
CA MET A 50 0.93 10.57 -2.62
C MET A 50 -0.21 10.97 -3.55
N SER A 51 0.09 11.68 -4.63
CA SER A 51 -0.92 12.12 -5.60
C SER A 51 -1.63 10.93 -6.24
N MET A 52 -0.88 9.91 -6.64
CA MET A 52 -1.47 8.71 -7.24
C MET A 52 -2.36 7.96 -6.24
N LEU A 53 -1.92 7.86 -5.00
CA LEU A 53 -2.68 7.18 -3.96
C LEU A 53 -3.98 7.92 -3.64
N LEU A 54 -3.94 9.25 -3.60
CA LEU A 54 -5.14 10.07 -3.42
C LEU A 54 -6.13 9.88 -4.58
N LEU A 55 -5.63 9.84 -5.82
CA LEU A 55 -6.49 9.56 -6.98
C LEU A 55 -7.13 8.18 -6.90
N ALA A 56 -6.36 7.18 -6.53
CA ALA A 56 -6.84 5.80 -6.47
C ALA A 56 -7.88 5.57 -5.37
N THR A 57 -7.83 6.35 -4.29
CA THR A 57 -8.72 6.21 -3.13
C THR A 57 -9.85 7.23 -3.10
N GLU A 58 -9.98 8.04 -4.14
CA GLU A 58 -11.06 9.02 -4.24
C GLU A 58 -12.43 8.35 -4.11
N GLY A 59 -13.31 8.93 -3.30
CA GLY A 59 -14.64 8.37 -3.05
C GLY A 59 -14.70 7.39 -1.89
N LEU A 60 -13.58 7.03 -1.26
CA LEU A 60 -13.55 6.20 -0.06
C LEU A 60 -13.49 7.13 1.16
N ASP A 61 -14.65 7.43 1.73
CA ASP A 61 -14.82 8.50 2.73
C ASP A 61 -14.07 8.26 4.03
N ASN A 62 -13.83 7.00 4.40
CA ASN A 62 -13.14 6.63 5.64
C ASN A 62 -11.66 6.28 5.45
N VAL A 63 -11.10 6.58 4.28
CA VAL A 63 -9.68 6.35 3.97
C VAL A 63 -8.89 7.65 4.10
N LEU A 64 -7.84 7.61 4.91
CA LEU A 64 -6.93 8.72 5.16
C LEU A 64 -5.56 8.36 4.58
N VAL A 65 -5.05 9.20 3.69
CA VAL A 65 -3.75 8.98 3.02
C VAL A 65 -2.72 9.90 3.63
N SER A 66 -1.57 9.36 4.03
CA SER A 66 -0.46 10.17 4.54
C SER A 66 0.87 9.45 4.32
N TYR A 67 1.94 9.99 4.87
CA TYR A 67 3.27 9.41 4.77
C TYR A 67 4.03 9.53 6.09
N SER A 68 5.07 8.72 6.23
CA SER A 68 6.00 8.79 7.35
C SER A 68 7.36 8.25 6.93
N ASN A 69 8.43 8.76 7.53
CA ASN A 69 9.77 8.21 7.38
C ASN A 69 10.23 7.47 8.63
N GLY A 70 9.33 7.27 9.60
CA GLY A 70 9.58 6.56 10.84
C GLY A 70 9.11 5.12 10.84
N LEU A 71 8.91 4.57 12.03
CA LEU A 71 8.43 3.21 12.20
C LEU A 71 6.90 3.16 12.16
N VAL A 72 6.37 2.05 11.65
CA VAL A 72 4.92 1.81 11.61
C VAL A 72 4.32 1.88 13.02
N ILE A 73 4.95 1.25 14.00
CA ILE A 73 4.45 1.21 15.38
C ILE A 73 4.41 2.60 16.02
N ASP A 74 5.36 3.46 15.72
CA ASP A 74 5.38 4.84 16.22
C ASP A 74 4.24 5.66 15.62
N TYR A 75 4.01 5.52 14.32
CA TYR A 75 2.90 6.16 13.64
C TYR A 75 1.56 5.72 14.24
N MET A 76 1.40 4.41 14.47
CA MET A 76 0.19 3.86 15.07
C MET A 76 -0.09 4.42 16.46
N ARG A 77 0.94 4.46 17.30
CA ARG A 77 0.83 5.01 18.65
C ARG A 77 0.43 6.47 18.62
N ASP A 78 1.07 7.26 17.77
CA ASP A 78 0.83 8.71 17.69
C ASP A 78 -0.56 9.04 17.15
N HIS A 79 -1.17 8.15 16.38
CA HIS A 79 -2.49 8.35 15.76
C HIS A 79 -3.61 7.50 16.37
N GLY A 80 -3.30 6.70 17.39
CA GLY A 80 -4.29 5.85 18.04
C GLY A 80 -4.83 4.74 17.16
N ILE A 81 -4.02 4.24 16.23
CA ILE A 81 -4.40 3.15 15.32
C ILE A 81 -4.23 1.81 16.02
N GLU A 82 -5.18 0.89 15.82
CA GLU A 82 -5.29 -0.32 16.64
C GLU A 82 -4.69 -1.58 16.00
N LYS A 83 -4.69 -1.70 14.66
CA LYS A 83 -4.32 -2.93 13.98
C LYS A 83 -3.64 -2.63 12.64
N ILE A 84 -2.76 -3.54 12.22
CA ILE A 84 -2.12 -3.50 10.89
C ILE A 84 -2.85 -4.49 9.99
N VAL A 85 -3.15 -4.09 8.76
CA VAL A 85 -3.67 -4.97 7.71
C VAL A 85 -2.70 -4.95 6.55
N LYS A 86 -2.32 -6.11 6.06
CA LYS A 86 -1.44 -6.23 4.88
C LYS A 86 -1.96 -7.29 3.93
N GLY A 87 -1.94 -6.96 2.65
CA GLY A 87 -2.21 -7.93 1.60
C GLY A 87 -0.95 -8.69 1.21
N TYR A 88 -1.10 -9.92 0.76
CA TYR A 88 -0.03 -10.69 0.14
C TYR A 88 -0.57 -11.43 -1.08
N ARG A 89 0.30 -11.74 -2.03
CA ARG A 89 -0.11 -12.30 -3.33
C ARG A 89 0.07 -13.79 -3.42
N THR A 90 1.18 -14.30 -2.91
CA THR A 90 1.53 -15.72 -2.98
C THR A 90 2.06 -16.21 -1.63
N ASP A 91 2.06 -17.52 -1.44
CA ASP A 91 2.58 -18.13 -0.21
C ASP A 91 4.08 -17.83 -0.02
N ALA A 92 4.81 -17.55 -1.10
CA ALA A 92 6.21 -17.16 -1.03
C ALA A 92 6.43 -15.81 -0.29
N ASP A 93 5.42 -14.95 -0.25
CA ASP A 93 5.47 -13.66 0.45
C ASP A 93 5.32 -13.83 1.98
N LEU A 94 4.72 -14.93 2.43
CA LEU A 94 4.37 -15.13 3.84
C LEU A 94 5.54 -15.09 4.81
N PRO A 95 6.70 -15.73 4.57
CA PRO A 95 7.81 -15.68 5.53
C PRO A 95 8.24 -14.25 5.85
N TRP A 96 8.32 -13.40 4.85
CA TRP A 96 8.66 -11.98 5.03
C TRP A 96 7.56 -11.25 5.81
N GLU A 97 6.30 -11.48 5.46
CA GLU A 97 5.17 -10.84 6.13
C GLU A 97 5.04 -11.29 7.59
N TYR A 98 5.29 -12.55 7.89
CA TYR A 98 5.30 -13.05 9.27
C TYR A 98 6.43 -12.44 10.09
N GLU A 99 7.61 -12.27 9.51
CA GLU A 99 8.75 -11.64 10.17
C GLU A 99 8.41 -10.20 10.57
N GLN A 100 7.82 -9.44 9.66
CA GLN A 100 7.36 -8.08 9.92
C GLN A 100 6.27 -8.05 11.01
N ALA A 101 5.31 -8.95 10.92
CA ALA A 101 4.20 -9.04 11.88
C ALA A 101 4.70 -9.36 13.28
N GLU A 102 5.63 -10.30 13.41
CA GLU A 102 6.23 -10.66 14.68
C GLU A 102 7.00 -9.49 15.29
N TRP A 103 7.76 -8.78 14.48
CA TRP A 103 8.52 -7.62 14.96
C TRP A 103 7.59 -6.55 15.51
N ASN A 104 6.50 -6.23 14.79
CA ASN A 104 5.54 -5.22 15.21
C ASN A 104 4.78 -5.63 16.47
N LEU A 105 4.47 -6.91 16.60
CA LEU A 105 3.82 -7.43 17.81
C LEU A 105 4.76 -7.35 19.02
N LYS A 106 6.00 -7.79 18.84
CA LYS A 106 7.00 -7.81 19.92
C LYS A 106 7.37 -6.41 20.42
N HIS A 107 7.56 -5.46 19.50
CA HIS A 107 8.07 -4.14 19.84
C HIS A 107 6.98 -3.09 20.08
N GLY A 108 5.79 -3.28 19.52
CA GLY A 108 4.69 -2.32 19.64
C GLY A 108 3.41 -2.88 20.24
N GLY A 109 3.28 -4.19 20.32
CA GLY A 109 2.06 -4.83 20.78
C GLY A 109 0.93 -4.82 19.77
N TYR A 110 1.22 -4.49 18.50
CA TYR A 110 0.21 -4.39 17.45
C TYR A 110 0.13 -5.66 16.62
N GLU A 111 -1.08 -6.17 16.45
CA GLU A 111 -1.34 -7.35 15.62
C GLU A 111 -1.41 -6.97 14.14
N THR A 112 -1.01 -7.90 13.28
CA THR A 112 -1.13 -7.77 11.83
C THR A 112 -2.07 -8.85 11.31
N GLU A 113 -3.06 -8.43 10.53
CA GLU A 113 -3.95 -9.33 9.82
C GLU A 113 -3.47 -9.41 8.38
N LEU A 114 -3.18 -10.63 7.90
CA LEU A 114 -2.68 -10.86 6.55
C LEU A 114 -3.82 -11.33 5.65
N TRP A 115 -4.05 -10.63 4.56
CA TRP A 115 -5.10 -10.93 3.59
C TRP A 115 -4.50 -11.37 2.27
N LYS A 116 -4.82 -12.59 1.86
CA LYS A 116 -4.42 -13.06 0.53
C LYS A 116 -5.22 -12.32 -0.55
N CYS A 117 -4.58 -11.94 -1.64
CA CYS A 117 -5.25 -11.31 -2.77
C CYS A 117 -6.30 -12.24 -3.37
N GLU A 118 -7.29 -11.66 -4.04
CA GLU A 118 -8.26 -12.45 -4.79
C GLU A 118 -7.60 -13.10 -6.00
N SER A 119 -8.21 -14.20 -6.46
CA SER A 119 -7.77 -14.90 -7.65
C SER A 119 -7.72 -13.95 -8.84
N GLY A 120 -6.60 -13.99 -9.57
CA GLY A 120 -6.35 -13.11 -10.70
C GLY A 120 -5.47 -11.89 -10.38
N PHE A 121 -5.19 -11.63 -9.10
CA PHE A 121 -4.38 -10.49 -8.67
C PHE A 121 -2.92 -10.86 -8.33
N GLU A 122 -2.55 -12.13 -8.43
CA GLU A 122 -1.25 -12.64 -7.99
C GLU A 122 -0.07 -11.98 -8.74
N SER A 123 -0.27 -11.58 -9.98
CA SER A 123 0.75 -10.94 -10.81
C SER A 123 0.73 -9.41 -10.77
N ILE A 124 -0.20 -8.82 -10.02
CA ILE A 124 -0.34 -7.36 -9.93
C ILE A 124 0.49 -6.85 -8.77
N SER A 125 1.59 -6.17 -9.08
CA SER A 125 2.50 -5.61 -8.07
C SER A 125 3.09 -4.30 -8.57
N SER A 126 3.63 -3.50 -7.65
CA SER A 126 4.38 -2.30 -8.01
C SER A 126 5.60 -2.64 -8.85
N THR A 127 6.28 -3.75 -8.56
CA THR A 127 7.41 -4.25 -9.36
C THR A 127 6.97 -4.50 -10.81
N ALA A 128 5.83 -5.15 -11.02
CA ALA A 128 5.30 -5.40 -12.37
C ALA A 128 5.03 -4.10 -13.12
N VAL A 129 4.50 -3.08 -12.43
CA VAL A 129 4.26 -1.76 -13.04
C VAL A 129 5.58 -1.11 -13.45
N ARG A 130 6.57 -1.11 -12.56
CA ARG A 130 7.88 -0.51 -12.85
C ARG A 130 8.58 -1.21 -14.02
N GLU A 131 8.52 -2.54 -14.06
CA GLU A 131 9.09 -3.33 -15.17
C GLU A 131 8.38 -3.03 -16.50
N ALA A 132 7.05 -2.95 -16.49
CA ALA A 132 6.27 -2.62 -17.68
C ALA A 132 6.63 -1.21 -18.21
N LEU A 133 6.77 -0.24 -17.32
CA LEU A 133 7.16 1.12 -17.69
C LEU A 133 8.56 1.16 -18.30
N ASP A 134 9.50 0.43 -17.73
CA ASP A 134 10.88 0.35 -18.23
C ASP A 134 10.94 -0.32 -19.60
N SER A 135 10.05 -1.26 -19.87
CA SER A 135 9.96 -2.00 -21.13
C SER A 135 9.09 -1.33 -22.18
N GLY A 136 8.39 -0.25 -21.82
CA GLY A 136 7.44 0.42 -22.73
C GLY A 136 6.12 -0.33 -22.89
N ASP A 137 5.81 -1.26 -22.01
CA ASP A 137 4.56 -2.03 -22.03
C ASP A 137 3.42 -1.27 -21.36
N SER A 138 2.18 -1.65 -21.67
CA SER A 138 0.99 -1.07 -21.07
C SER A 138 0.88 -1.45 -19.58
N ILE A 139 0.41 -0.51 -18.76
CA ILE A 139 0.13 -0.72 -17.34
C ILE A 139 -1.37 -0.71 -17.04
N ASP A 140 -2.21 -0.66 -18.06
CA ASP A 140 -3.68 -0.48 -17.90
C ASP A 140 -4.34 -1.62 -17.12
N ALA A 141 -3.77 -2.81 -17.15
CA ALA A 141 -4.28 -3.95 -16.39
C ALA A 141 -3.75 -4.00 -14.95
N LEU A 142 -2.85 -3.09 -14.57
CA LEU A 142 -2.14 -3.12 -13.30
C LEU A 142 -2.54 -2.00 -12.35
N VAL A 143 -3.02 -0.88 -12.88
CA VAL A 143 -3.38 0.32 -12.11
C VAL A 143 -4.74 0.85 -12.55
N VAL A 144 -5.38 1.66 -11.71
CA VAL A 144 -6.61 2.35 -12.11
C VAL A 144 -6.29 3.39 -13.19
N ARG A 145 -7.29 3.72 -13.99
CA ARG A 145 -7.16 4.64 -15.12
C ARG A 145 -6.58 6.00 -14.71
N GLU A 146 -7.04 6.56 -13.60
CA GLU A 146 -6.58 7.86 -13.11
C GLU A 146 -5.09 7.84 -12.80
N VAL A 147 -4.56 6.73 -12.28
CA VAL A 147 -3.13 6.55 -12.00
C VAL A 147 -2.36 6.40 -13.31
N ALA A 148 -2.87 5.62 -14.26
CA ALA A 148 -2.23 5.47 -15.58
C ALA A 148 -2.13 6.83 -16.30
N GLU A 149 -3.18 7.63 -16.25
CA GLU A 149 -3.20 8.98 -16.83
C GLU A 149 -2.19 9.90 -16.14
N TYR A 150 -2.12 9.84 -14.82
CA TYR A 150 -1.15 10.61 -14.04
C TYR A 150 0.29 10.28 -14.46
N ILE A 151 0.63 9.00 -14.54
CA ILE A 151 1.96 8.54 -14.93
C ILE A 151 2.29 9.03 -16.35
N SER A 152 1.33 8.96 -17.25
CA SER A 152 1.49 9.44 -18.63
C SER A 152 1.84 10.93 -18.67
N ARG A 153 1.28 11.74 -17.79
CA ARG A 153 1.55 13.20 -17.74
C ARG A 153 2.92 13.56 -17.17
N ILE A 154 3.45 12.76 -16.26
CA ILE A 154 4.75 13.02 -15.62
C ILE A 154 5.93 12.34 -16.29
N SER A 155 5.66 11.52 -17.29
CA SER A 155 6.71 10.78 -18.03
C SER A 155 7.28 11.57 -19.21
#